data_0dea6822572feedd62d4630af8756ab5
#
_entry.id   0dea6822572feedd62d4630af8756ab5
#
_cell.length_a   1.000
_cell.length_b   1.000
_cell.length_c   1.000
_cell.angle_alpha   90.00
_cell.angle_beta   90.00
_cell.angle_gamma   90.00
#
_symmetry.space_group_name_H-M   'P 1'
#
loop_
_entity.id
_entity.type
_entity.pdbx_description
1 polymer ?
#
loop_
_entity_poly.entity_id
_entity_poly.type
_entity_poly.pdbx_seq_one_letter_code
_entity_poly.pdbx_strand_id
1 'polypeptide(L)'
;MHLLRKVTQLALGATLIYTGTLHLTTRRIEFQAQVPPWAPFTPDFIVLASGVVEIALGLFLLSLRTRKVAGILTALFFIAIFPGNISQFVHGIDAFGLNSDRARAIRLLFQPLLVLWALWSTTALPEHSWRRLRTFISHLIRTNKTATIIGILIGGVATRFLEDGNLLVTTVLTGMTTTATLLIWLILKRIKALF
;
A
#
# COMPACT_ATOMS: atom_id res chain seq x y z
N MET A 1 12.68 -21.57 2.28
CA MET A 1 11.68 -20.56 1.93
C MET A 1 10.44 -20.58 2.83
N HIS A 2 9.94 -21.75 3.29
CA HIS A 2 8.74 -21.80 4.12
C HIS A 2 8.88 -21.13 5.49
N LEU A 3 10.02 -21.26 6.15
CA LEU A 3 10.27 -20.64 7.47
C LEU A 3 10.29 -19.13 7.38
N LEU A 4 11.02 -18.56 6.39
CA LEU A 4 11.10 -17.12 6.18
C LEU A 4 9.71 -16.51 5.95
N ARG A 5 8.88 -17.14 5.10
CA ARG A 5 7.50 -16.66 4.87
C ARG A 5 6.66 -16.69 6.14
N LYS A 6 6.79 -17.72 6.97
CA LYS A 6 6.08 -17.77 8.26
C LYS A 6 6.52 -16.66 9.21
N VAL A 7 7.83 -16.47 9.36
CA VAL A 7 8.38 -15.43 10.23
C VAL A 7 7.93 -14.04 9.76
N THR A 8 8.02 -13.75 8.46
CA THR A 8 7.60 -12.46 7.92
C THR A 8 6.09 -12.24 7.95
N GLN A 9 5.28 -13.32 7.84
CA GLN A 9 3.83 -13.27 8.05
C GLN A 9 3.49 -12.91 9.51
N LEU A 10 4.12 -13.59 10.48
CA LEU A 10 3.89 -13.31 11.90
C LEU A 10 4.37 -11.90 12.28
N ALA A 11 5.50 -11.46 11.73
CA ALA A 11 5.98 -10.09 11.90
C ALA A 11 4.98 -9.07 11.37
N LEU A 12 4.41 -9.28 10.18
CA LEU A 12 3.37 -8.42 9.62
C LEU A 12 2.13 -8.38 10.51
N GLY A 13 1.67 -9.55 10.99
CA GLY A 13 0.53 -9.64 11.92
C GLY A 13 0.77 -8.86 13.21
N ALA A 14 1.94 -9.05 13.82
CA ALA A 14 2.32 -8.32 15.03
C ALA A 14 2.42 -6.80 14.80
N THR A 15 2.97 -6.38 13.65
CA THR A 15 3.05 -4.97 13.26
C THR A 15 1.65 -4.36 13.13
N LEU A 16 0.70 -5.05 12.48
CA LEU A 16 -0.68 -4.55 12.35
C LEU A 16 -1.40 -4.45 13.69
N ILE A 17 -1.21 -5.42 14.59
CA ILE A 17 -1.78 -5.34 15.94
C ILE A 17 -1.20 -4.14 16.69
N TYR A 18 0.11 -3.94 16.59
CA TYR A 18 0.79 -2.81 17.23
C TYR A 18 0.30 -1.46 16.65
N THR A 19 0.31 -1.29 15.34
CA THR A 19 -0.14 -0.05 14.70
C THR A 19 -1.62 0.21 14.93
N GLY A 20 -2.48 -0.80 14.83
CA GLY A 20 -3.89 -0.68 15.15
C GLY A 20 -4.13 -0.26 16.60
N THR A 21 -3.32 -0.76 17.55
CA THR A 21 -3.38 -0.30 18.95
C THR A 21 -2.99 1.16 19.07
N LEU A 22 -1.97 1.63 18.32
CA LEU A 22 -1.60 3.04 18.30
C LEU A 22 -2.71 3.95 17.75
N HIS A 23 -3.49 3.49 16.77
CA HIS A 23 -4.68 4.19 16.27
C HIS A 23 -5.73 4.41 17.37
N LEU A 24 -5.88 3.43 18.26
CA LEU A 24 -6.87 3.49 19.34
C LEU A 24 -6.38 4.26 20.57
N THR A 25 -5.07 4.55 20.66
CA THR A 25 -4.44 5.07 21.86
C THR A 25 -3.58 6.31 21.60
N THR A 26 -2.29 6.19 21.72
CA THR A 26 -1.33 7.30 21.85
C THR A 26 -1.08 8.10 20.59
N ARG A 27 -1.25 7.52 19.41
CA ARG A 27 -0.97 8.16 18.10
C ARG A 27 -2.21 8.55 17.32
N ARG A 28 -3.38 8.48 17.94
CA ARG A 28 -4.68 8.73 17.30
C ARG A 28 -4.73 10.06 16.53
N ILE A 29 -4.24 11.14 17.13
CA ILE A 29 -4.22 12.47 16.50
C ILE A 29 -3.29 12.50 15.29
N GLU A 30 -2.11 11.87 15.38
CA GLU A 30 -1.17 11.83 14.26
C GLU A 30 -1.74 11.07 13.05
N PHE A 31 -2.52 10.00 13.29
CA PHE A 31 -3.17 9.26 12.20
C PHE A 31 -4.29 10.04 11.51
N GLN A 32 -4.92 11.01 12.18
CA GLN A 32 -5.92 11.88 11.56
C GLN A 32 -5.33 12.72 10.41
N ALA A 33 -4.05 13.04 10.46
CA ALA A 33 -3.33 13.72 9.39
C ALA A 33 -3.36 12.96 8.04
N GLN A 34 -3.64 11.66 8.06
CA GLN A 34 -3.75 10.81 6.87
C GLN A 34 -5.17 10.67 6.35
N VAL A 35 -6.17 11.26 7.01
CA VAL A 35 -7.55 11.19 6.55
C VAL A 35 -7.78 12.29 5.51
N PRO A 36 -8.16 11.93 4.27
CA PRO A 36 -8.40 12.91 3.23
C PRO A 36 -9.56 13.83 3.58
N PRO A 37 -9.53 15.15 3.20
CA PRO A 37 -10.60 16.09 3.48
C PRO A 37 -11.97 15.71 2.88
N TRP A 38 -11.95 14.92 1.80
CA TRP A 38 -13.16 14.44 1.12
C TRP A 38 -13.75 13.17 1.72
N ALA A 39 -13.14 12.62 2.77
CA ALA A 39 -13.64 11.39 3.40
C ALA A 39 -15.05 11.60 3.97
N PRO A 40 -15.96 10.61 3.82
CA PRO A 40 -17.37 10.79 4.17
C PRO A 40 -17.66 10.78 5.69
N PHE A 41 -16.67 10.43 6.49
CA PHE A 41 -16.79 10.32 7.95
C PHE A 41 -15.76 11.22 8.64
N THR A 42 -15.98 11.47 9.94
CA THR A 42 -15.02 12.26 10.74
C THR A 42 -13.65 11.58 10.77
N PRO A 43 -12.56 12.36 10.75
CA PRO A 43 -11.20 11.81 10.82
C PRO A 43 -11.01 10.85 12.00
N ASP A 44 -11.57 11.17 13.11
CA ASP A 44 -11.53 10.39 14.32
C ASP A 44 -12.18 9.01 14.17
N PHE A 45 -13.38 8.96 13.59
CA PHE A 45 -14.07 7.69 13.33
C PHE A 45 -13.27 6.80 12.36
N ILE A 46 -12.71 7.40 11.29
CA ILE A 46 -11.92 6.65 10.30
C ILE A 46 -10.67 6.04 10.95
N VAL A 47 -9.98 6.80 11.79
CA VAL A 47 -8.79 6.33 12.51
C VAL A 47 -9.13 5.18 13.45
N LEU A 48 -10.20 5.31 14.24
CA LEU A 48 -10.64 4.24 15.13
C LEU A 48 -11.06 2.98 14.37
N ALA A 49 -11.87 3.14 13.32
CA ALA A 49 -12.31 2.02 12.48
C ALA A 49 -11.13 1.31 11.81
N SER A 50 -10.17 2.06 11.26
CA SER A 50 -8.97 1.48 10.66
C SER A 50 -8.11 0.73 11.68
N GLY A 51 -7.97 1.25 12.90
CA GLY A 51 -7.27 0.58 13.98
C GLY A 51 -7.88 -0.76 14.36
N VAL A 52 -9.22 -0.82 14.48
CA VAL A 52 -9.94 -2.08 14.72
C VAL A 52 -9.72 -3.08 13.59
N VAL A 53 -9.81 -2.62 12.34
CA VAL A 53 -9.55 -3.46 11.16
C VAL A 53 -8.11 -3.97 11.14
N GLU A 54 -7.12 -3.14 11.45
CA GLU A 54 -5.72 -3.54 11.53
C GLU A 54 -5.49 -4.64 12.58
N ILE A 55 -6.05 -4.48 13.77
CA ILE A 55 -5.96 -5.50 14.83
C ILE A 55 -6.59 -6.82 14.36
N ALA A 56 -7.77 -6.76 13.78
CA ALA A 56 -8.45 -7.96 13.27
C ALA A 56 -7.63 -8.66 12.18
N LEU A 57 -7.12 -7.90 11.20
CA LEU A 57 -6.26 -8.43 10.14
C LEU A 57 -4.95 -9.02 10.71
N GLY A 58 -4.36 -8.35 11.69
CA GLY A 58 -3.18 -8.83 12.39
C GLY A 58 -3.42 -10.18 13.06
N LEU A 59 -4.53 -10.32 13.79
CA LEU A 59 -4.93 -11.59 14.41
C LEU A 59 -5.18 -12.69 13.37
N PHE A 60 -5.83 -12.37 12.25
CA PHE A 60 -6.01 -13.35 11.16
C PHE A 60 -4.69 -13.78 10.53
N LEU A 61 -3.71 -12.89 10.44
CA LEU A 61 -2.37 -13.21 9.95
C LEU A 61 -1.58 -14.13 10.89
N LEU A 62 -1.85 -14.12 12.19
CA LEU A 62 -1.20 -15.03 13.14
C LEU A 62 -1.64 -16.49 12.93
N SER A 63 -2.82 -16.72 12.33
CA SER A 63 -3.33 -18.06 12.05
C SER A 63 -2.82 -18.59 10.70
N LEU A 64 -2.24 -19.80 10.72
CA LEU A 64 -1.81 -20.47 9.48
C LEU A 64 -2.99 -20.95 8.61
N ARG A 65 -4.17 -21.15 9.21
CA ARG A 65 -5.38 -21.62 8.48
C ARG A 65 -5.98 -20.50 7.64
N THR A 66 -6.02 -19.28 8.15
CA THR A 66 -6.63 -18.09 7.51
C THR A 66 -5.65 -17.28 6.68
N ARG A 67 -4.35 -17.59 6.72
CA ARG A 67 -3.27 -16.76 6.18
C ARG A 67 -3.48 -16.26 4.74
N LYS A 68 -4.01 -17.09 3.83
CA LYS A 68 -4.21 -16.70 2.43
C LYS A 68 -5.28 -15.62 2.29
N VAL A 69 -6.41 -15.81 2.97
CA VAL A 69 -7.51 -14.85 2.98
C VAL A 69 -7.06 -13.58 3.71
N ALA A 70 -6.45 -13.74 4.89
CA ALA A 70 -5.88 -12.62 5.64
C ALA A 70 -4.88 -11.80 4.82
N GLY A 71 -4.00 -12.45 4.05
CA GLY A 71 -3.05 -11.77 3.17
C GLY A 71 -3.72 -10.96 2.07
N ILE A 72 -4.79 -11.49 1.45
CA ILE A 72 -5.57 -10.76 0.45
C ILE A 72 -6.27 -9.56 1.09
N LEU A 73 -6.95 -9.76 2.21
CA LEU A 73 -7.66 -8.69 2.91
C LEU A 73 -6.69 -7.59 3.40
N THR A 74 -5.52 -7.99 3.92
CA THR A 74 -4.48 -7.03 4.32
C THR A 74 -3.94 -6.24 3.11
N ALA A 75 -3.72 -6.90 1.98
CA ALA A 75 -3.30 -6.23 0.76
C ALA A 75 -4.35 -5.21 0.27
N LEU A 76 -5.63 -5.59 0.29
CA LEU A 76 -6.74 -4.70 -0.05
C LEU A 76 -6.85 -3.54 0.93
N PHE A 77 -6.67 -3.79 2.21
CA PHE A 77 -6.64 -2.74 3.24
C PHE A 77 -5.51 -1.74 2.97
N PHE A 78 -4.29 -2.20 2.70
CA PHE A 78 -3.18 -1.31 2.36
C PHE A 78 -3.46 -0.47 1.10
N ILE A 79 -4.16 -1.02 0.11
CA ILE A 79 -4.59 -0.27 -1.07
C ILE A 79 -5.66 0.76 -0.68
N ALA A 80 -6.61 0.40 0.19
CA ALA A 80 -7.70 1.27 0.60
C ALA A 80 -7.24 2.49 1.41
N ILE A 81 -6.20 2.35 2.24
CA ILE A 81 -5.64 3.47 3.02
C ILE A 81 -4.64 4.32 2.21
N PHE A 82 -4.23 3.88 1.04
CA PHE A 82 -3.25 4.58 0.22
C PHE A 82 -3.65 6.01 -0.18
N PRO A 83 -4.91 6.31 -0.54
CA PRO A 83 -5.36 7.68 -0.78
C PRO A 83 -5.09 8.63 0.40
N GLY A 84 -5.15 8.13 1.63
CA GLY A 84 -4.80 8.91 2.83
C GLY A 84 -3.32 9.32 2.87
N ASN A 85 -2.43 8.40 2.52
CA ASN A 85 -1.00 8.70 2.42
C ASN A 85 -0.71 9.71 1.29
N ILE A 86 -1.42 9.61 0.16
CA ILE A 86 -1.34 10.58 -0.93
C ILE A 86 -1.83 11.95 -0.46
N SER A 87 -2.97 11.99 0.25
CA SER A 87 -3.52 13.23 0.81
C SER A 87 -2.53 13.92 1.75
N GLN A 88 -1.92 13.18 2.67
CA GLN A 88 -0.89 13.72 3.58
C GLN A 88 0.29 14.34 2.81
N PHE A 89 0.71 13.68 1.73
CA PHE A 89 1.80 14.18 0.89
C PHE A 89 1.40 15.46 0.13
N VAL A 90 0.25 15.44 -0.57
CA VAL A 90 -0.23 16.56 -1.39
C VAL A 90 -0.48 17.82 -0.56
N HIS A 91 -1.02 17.68 0.64
CA HIS A 91 -1.31 18.81 1.54
C HIS A 91 -0.14 19.19 2.45
N GLY A 92 1.01 18.52 2.34
CA GLY A 92 2.20 18.82 3.14
C GLY A 92 2.01 18.65 4.64
N ILE A 93 1.11 17.74 5.08
CA ILE A 93 0.74 17.62 6.50
C ILE A 93 1.83 16.92 7.29
N ASP A 94 2.37 17.60 8.30
CA ASP A 94 3.40 17.07 9.19
C ASP A 94 2.79 16.11 10.22
N ALA A 95 3.23 14.86 10.17
CA ALA A 95 2.90 13.84 11.16
C ALA A 95 3.96 12.74 11.15
N PHE A 96 4.12 12.01 12.24
CA PHE A 96 5.10 10.91 12.37
C PHE A 96 6.56 11.33 12.11
N GLY A 97 6.90 12.59 12.33
CA GLY A 97 8.23 13.13 12.01
C GLY A 97 8.50 13.31 10.51
N LEU A 98 7.48 13.18 9.65
CA LEU A 98 7.57 13.40 8.21
C LEU A 98 7.37 14.88 7.88
N ASN A 99 8.35 15.70 8.23
CA ASN A 99 8.33 17.16 8.13
C ASN A 99 8.97 17.71 6.84
N SER A 100 9.14 16.86 5.83
CA SER A 100 9.63 17.26 4.51
C SER A 100 8.94 16.48 3.40
N ASP A 101 8.80 17.09 2.21
CA ASP A 101 8.20 16.45 1.05
C ASP A 101 8.94 15.19 0.64
N ARG A 102 10.26 15.19 0.78
CA ARG A 102 11.09 14.02 0.54
C ARG A 102 10.73 12.86 1.46
N ALA A 103 10.55 13.11 2.75
CA ALA A 103 10.20 12.08 3.73
C ALA A 103 8.79 11.53 3.45
N ARG A 104 7.82 12.42 3.17
CA ARG A 104 6.46 12.05 2.78
C ARG A 104 6.43 11.24 1.47
N ALA A 105 7.21 11.64 0.45
CA ALA A 105 7.34 10.91 -0.81
C ALA A 105 7.95 9.52 -0.61
N ILE A 106 8.99 9.39 0.19
CA ILE A 106 9.60 8.08 0.52
C ILE A 106 8.58 7.17 1.20
N ARG A 107 7.75 7.69 2.11
CA ARG A 107 6.68 6.93 2.75
C ARG A 107 5.71 6.31 1.73
N LEU A 108 5.36 7.05 0.67
CA LEU A 108 4.49 6.52 -0.37
C LEU A 108 5.07 5.26 -1.05
N LEU A 109 6.39 5.16 -1.18
CA LEU A 109 7.06 3.99 -1.77
C LEU A 109 6.93 2.72 -0.90
N PHE A 110 6.70 2.87 0.40
CA PHE A 110 6.50 1.72 1.29
C PHE A 110 5.16 1.04 1.07
N GLN A 111 4.14 1.73 0.59
CA GLN A 111 2.79 1.17 0.45
C GLN A 111 2.74 -0.03 -0.50
N PRO A 112 3.26 0.04 -1.75
CA PRO A 112 3.30 -1.13 -2.61
C PRO A 112 4.18 -2.25 -2.05
N LEU A 113 5.23 -1.93 -1.28
CA LEU A 113 6.05 -2.94 -0.62
C LEU A 113 5.25 -3.68 0.47
N LEU A 114 4.41 -2.99 1.23
CA LEU A 114 3.52 -3.60 2.22
C LEU A 114 2.49 -4.53 1.57
N VAL A 115 1.91 -4.12 0.44
CA VAL A 115 1.00 -4.96 -0.35
C VAL A 115 1.71 -6.23 -0.83
N LEU A 116 2.90 -6.09 -1.39
CA LEU A 116 3.72 -7.22 -1.83
C LEU A 116 4.11 -8.12 -0.65
N TRP A 117 4.46 -7.56 0.48
CA TRP A 117 4.78 -8.31 1.69
C TRP A 117 3.59 -9.14 2.17
N ALA A 118 2.40 -8.54 2.26
CA ALA A 118 1.19 -9.25 2.65
C ALA A 118 0.89 -10.45 1.73
N LEU A 119 0.94 -10.26 0.42
CA LEU A 119 0.65 -11.30 -0.57
C LEU A 119 1.73 -12.39 -0.60
N TRP A 120 3.00 -12.01 -0.50
CA TRP A 120 4.12 -12.94 -0.58
C TRP A 120 4.26 -13.80 0.68
N SER A 121 4.22 -13.20 1.86
CA SER A 121 4.43 -13.89 3.14
C SER A 121 3.34 -14.93 3.40
N THR A 122 2.11 -14.63 3.01
CA THR A 122 0.93 -15.49 3.22
C THR A 122 0.72 -16.52 2.11
N THR A 123 1.53 -16.52 1.06
CA THR A 123 1.31 -17.36 -0.13
C THR A 123 -0.07 -17.15 -0.77
N ALA A 124 -0.62 -15.94 -0.64
CA ALA A 124 -1.93 -15.59 -1.16
C ALA A 124 -1.99 -15.67 -2.70
N LEU A 125 -0.87 -15.37 -3.37
CA LEU A 125 -0.71 -15.55 -4.81
C LEU A 125 0.07 -16.84 -5.10
N PRO A 126 -0.34 -17.62 -6.12
CA PRO A 126 0.39 -18.80 -6.54
C PRO A 126 1.76 -18.45 -7.14
N GLU A 127 2.68 -19.41 -7.09
CA GLU A 127 4.08 -19.23 -7.55
C GLU A 127 4.18 -18.75 -9.01
N HIS A 128 3.28 -19.20 -9.89
CA HIS A 128 3.28 -18.73 -11.28
C HIS A 128 2.96 -17.24 -11.42
N SER A 129 2.16 -16.67 -10.52
CA SER A 129 1.86 -15.23 -10.51
C SER A 129 3.10 -14.42 -10.11
N TRP A 130 3.90 -14.93 -9.17
CA TRP A 130 5.17 -14.32 -8.79
C TRP A 130 6.21 -14.39 -9.91
N ARG A 131 6.26 -15.52 -10.64
CA ARG A 131 7.12 -15.65 -11.82
C ARG A 131 6.72 -14.64 -12.90
N ARG A 132 5.42 -14.51 -13.21
CA ARG A 132 4.91 -13.52 -14.17
C ARG A 132 5.24 -12.09 -13.75
N LEU A 133 5.02 -11.74 -12.48
CA LEU A 133 5.36 -10.42 -11.96
C LEU A 133 6.86 -10.14 -12.10
N ARG A 134 7.71 -11.09 -11.73
CA ARG A 134 9.16 -10.98 -11.87
C ARG A 134 9.58 -10.80 -13.34
N THR A 135 9.01 -11.60 -14.26
CA THR A 135 9.28 -11.49 -15.69
C THR A 135 8.80 -10.13 -16.23
N PHE A 136 7.63 -9.69 -15.82
CA PHE A 136 7.09 -8.38 -16.20
C PHE A 136 7.98 -7.24 -15.72
N ILE A 137 8.38 -7.24 -14.43
CA ILE A 137 9.30 -6.22 -13.88
C ILE A 137 10.65 -6.26 -14.62
N SER A 138 11.21 -7.46 -14.87
CA SER A 138 12.46 -7.58 -15.61
C SER A 138 12.33 -7.09 -17.06
N HIS A 139 11.19 -7.31 -17.69
CA HIS A 139 10.87 -6.79 -19.02
C HIS A 139 10.73 -5.26 -19.00
N LEU A 140 10.03 -4.70 -18.02
CA LEU A 140 9.91 -3.23 -17.83
C LEU A 140 11.29 -2.58 -17.63
N ILE A 141 12.15 -3.20 -16.82
CA ILE A 141 13.52 -2.71 -16.60
C ILE A 141 14.35 -2.78 -17.89
N ARG A 142 14.17 -3.81 -18.71
CA ARG A 142 14.90 -3.98 -19.98
C ARG A 142 14.38 -3.11 -21.12
N THR A 143 13.06 -2.88 -21.17
CA THR A 143 12.40 -2.15 -22.29
C THR A 143 12.15 -0.69 -21.99
N ASN A 144 12.98 -0.08 -21.20
CA ASN A 144 12.97 1.30 -20.68
C ASN A 144 12.19 2.39 -21.47
N LYS A 145 11.86 2.13 -22.75
CA LYS A 145 11.17 3.13 -23.62
C LYS A 145 9.66 3.21 -23.36
N THR A 146 8.95 2.09 -23.24
CA THR A 146 7.48 2.09 -23.11
C THR A 146 7.01 2.42 -21.69
N ALA A 147 7.69 1.89 -20.66
CA ALA A 147 7.35 2.18 -19.28
C ALA A 147 7.67 3.65 -18.93
N THR A 148 8.78 4.18 -19.45
CA THR A 148 9.13 5.60 -19.34
C THR A 148 8.09 6.49 -20.03
N ILE A 149 7.61 6.11 -21.22
CA ILE A 149 6.58 6.87 -21.94
C ILE A 149 5.24 6.84 -21.22
N ILE A 150 4.77 5.67 -20.77
CA ILE A 150 3.54 5.54 -20.00
C ILE A 150 3.69 6.25 -18.65
N GLY A 151 4.84 6.13 -18.01
CA GLY A 151 5.18 6.83 -16.79
C GLY A 151 5.17 8.34 -16.94
N ILE A 152 5.75 8.86 -17.99
CA ILE A 152 5.78 10.30 -18.34
C ILE A 152 4.36 10.78 -18.67
N LEU A 153 3.56 10.02 -19.42
CA LEU A 153 2.19 10.40 -19.76
C LEU A 153 1.27 10.47 -18.54
N ILE A 154 1.27 9.45 -17.68
CA ILE A 154 0.46 9.45 -16.46
C ILE A 154 0.99 10.48 -15.46
N GLY A 155 2.31 10.60 -15.32
CA GLY A 155 2.94 11.57 -14.47
C GLY A 155 2.75 13.02 -15.00
N GLY A 156 2.83 13.23 -16.29
CA GLY A 156 2.58 14.53 -16.92
C GLY A 156 1.13 15.01 -16.79
N VAL A 157 0.16 14.08 -16.74
CA VAL A 157 -1.23 14.39 -16.40
C VAL A 157 -1.37 14.72 -14.92
N ALA A 158 -0.72 13.95 -14.03
CA ALA A 158 -0.77 14.21 -12.60
C ALA A 158 -0.10 15.54 -12.22
N THR A 159 1.01 15.93 -12.87
CA THR A 159 1.70 17.22 -12.61
C THR A 159 0.92 18.44 -13.11
N ARG A 160 0.04 18.30 -14.10
CA ARG A 160 -0.87 19.39 -14.47
C ARG A 160 -1.94 19.68 -13.42
N PHE A 161 -2.20 18.73 -12.53
CA PHE A 161 -3.10 18.91 -11.38
C PHE A 161 -2.36 19.31 -10.07
N LEU A 162 -1.03 19.29 -10.07
CA LEU A 162 -0.19 19.69 -8.94
C LEU A 162 0.65 20.87 -9.38
N GLU A 163 0.29 22.06 -8.94
CA GLU A 163 0.90 23.34 -9.37
C GLU A 163 2.42 23.48 -9.17
N ASP A 164 3.06 22.56 -8.44
CA ASP A 164 4.48 22.65 -8.07
C ASP A 164 5.47 21.83 -8.89
N GLY A 165 5.08 21.20 -9.98
CA GLY A 165 5.97 20.64 -11.04
C GLY A 165 7.17 19.78 -10.58
N ASN A 166 7.16 19.19 -9.40
CA ASN A 166 8.29 18.43 -8.86
C ASN A 166 8.42 17.06 -9.55
N LEU A 167 9.46 16.93 -10.40
CA LEU A 167 9.73 15.73 -11.21
C LEU A 167 9.80 14.44 -10.37
N LEU A 168 10.30 14.54 -9.14
CA LEU A 168 10.43 13.40 -8.23
C LEU A 168 9.06 12.90 -7.75
N VAL A 169 8.16 13.82 -7.45
CA VAL A 169 6.76 13.55 -7.08
C VAL A 169 6.03 12.85 -8.21
N THR A 170 6.18 13.36 -9.44
CA THR A 170 5.59 12.80 -10.65
C THR A 170 6.04 11.37 -10.88
N THR A 171 7.35 11.11 -10.77
CA THR A 171 7.93 9.76 -10.97
C THR A 171 7.43 8.78 -9.92
N VAL A 172 7.35 9.20 -8.67
CA VAL A 172 6.87 8.39 -7.55
C VAL A 172 5.38 8.06 -7.71
N LEU A 173 4.52 9.05 -7.92
CA LEU A 173 3.08 8.84 -8.11
C LEU A 173 2.78 7.94 -9.31
N THR A 174 3.52 8.10 -10.39
CA THR A 174 3.39 7.27 -11.60
C THR A 174 3.78 5.82 -11.35
N GLY A 175 4.93 5.60 -10.70
CA GLY A 175 5.38 4.25 -10.34
C GLY A 175 4.35 3.55 -9.44
N MET A 176 3.72 4.30 -8.55
CA MET A 176 2.77 3.77 -7.58
C MET A 176 1.39 3.47 -8.18
N THR A 177 0.85 4.36 -9.01
CA THR A 177 -0.43 4.13 -9.70
C THR A 177 -0.32 2.91 -10.62
N THR A 178 0.78 2.76 -11.34
CA THR A 178 1.03 1.61 -12.21
C THR A 178 1.12 0.31 -11.39
N THR A 179 1.84 0.34 -10.27
CA THR A 179 2.00 -0.83 -9.39
C THR A 179 0.69 -1.18 -8.70
N ALA A 180 -0.07 -0.19 -8.20
CA ALA A 180 -1.37 -0.39 -7.57
C ALA A 180 -2.39 -0.95 -8.58
N THR A 181 -2.46 -0.39 -9.79
CA THR A 181 -3.35 -0.86 -10.86
C THR A 181 -3.05 -2.31 -11.25
N LEU A 182 -1.77 -2.66 -11.38
CA LEU A 182 -1.36 -4.03 -11.68
C LEU A 182 -1.74 -5.00 -10.55
N LEU A 183 -1.54 -4.59 -9.30
CA LEU A 183 -1.89 -5.41 -8.12
C LEU A 183 -3.40 -5.59 -8.00
N ILE A 184 -4.20 -4.54 -8.20
CA ILE A 184 -5.66 -4.62 -8.23
C ILE A 184 -6.11 -5.57 -9.35
N TRP A 185 -5.56 -5.45 -10.55
CA TRP A 185 -5.89 -6.34 -11.67
C TRP A 185 -5.54 -7.80 -11.36
N LEU A 186 -4.38 -8.08 -10.76
CA LEU A 186 -3.98 -9.43 -10.35
C LEU A 186 -4.91 -10.00 -9.27
N ILE A 187 -5.33 -9.17 -8.31
CA ILE A 187 -6.26 -9.56 -7.24
C ILE A 187 -7.64 -9.85 -7.83
N LEU A 188 -8.18 -8.96 -8.67
CA LEU A 188 -9.50 -9.13 -9.31
C LEU A 188 -9.53 -10.36 -10.22
N LYS A 189 -8.47 -10.61 -10.99
CA LYS A 189 -8.36 -11.81 -11.82
C LYS A 189 -8.33 -13.09 -10.96
N ARG A 190 -7.77 -13.00 -9.75
CA ARG A 190 -7.76 -14.13 -8.81
C ARG A 190 -9.14 -14.38 -8.21
N ILE A 191 -9.86 -13.33 -7.83
CA ILE A 191 -11.23 -13.43 -7.32
C ILE A 191 -12.14 -14.09 -8.37
N LYS A 192 -12.06 -13.67 -9.64
CA LYS A 192 -12.81 -14.30 -10.75
C LYS A 192 -12.49 -15.79 -11.00
N ALA A 193 -11.33 -16.25 -10.57
CA ALA A 193 -10.93 -17.66 -10.71
C ALA A 193 -11.35 -18.53 -9.51
N LEU A 194 -11.94 -17.93 -8.47
CA LEU A 194 -12.45 -18.61 -7.27
C LEU A 194 -13.98 -18.79 -7.31
N PHE A 195 -14.66 -18.11 -8.24
CA PHE A 195 -16.07 -18.24 -8.57
C PHE A 195 -16.23 -18.72 -10.02
#